data_152e71ca5de22d63b8eb1df7c64b8641
#
_entry.id   152e71ca5de22d63b8eb1df7c64b8641
#
_cell.length_a   1.000
_cell.length_b   1.000
_cell.length_c   1.000
_cell.angle_alpha   90.00
_cell.angle_beta   90.00
_cell.angle_gamma   90.00
#
_symmetry.space_group_name_H-M   'P 1'
#
loop_
_entity.id
_entity.type
_entity.pdbx_description
1 polymer ?
#
loop_
_entity_poly.entity_id
_entity_poly.type
_entity_poly.pdbx_seq_one_letter_code
_entity_poly.pdbx_strand_id
1 'polypeptide(L)'
;MILYCTGPLDQIDNLHATDLQTFMEKHVRNNPKALVVSGAGIGHDELVDMATRNLGHLQQEEQNTLENGIKSSIYQGGDYKVQHTTEDGFTHVAIGFEIGGWLSTDLVPACVLQSLLGGGSSFSAGGPGKGMYSRLYRQVLNRNQWVESAEACMVFHNEVGLIGITGSSIPKKSALMAQLIRDQLLSLANQQVTDEEFDRARKMLTNSVLMQLESRLVLFEDMGRQALAYGYRENSHEMSRKIDAVTKEDLLQLVRRAICKPPSLAAVGDDVSYVPAYEGIRQWFA
;
A
#
# COMPACT_ATOMS: atom_id res chain seq x y z
N MET A 1 11.11 -2.83 -3.29
CA MET A 1 11.46 -2.78 -4.72
C MET A 1 10.78 -1.56 -5.31
N ILE A 2 11.48 -0.43 -5.31
CA ILE A 2 11.04 0.73 -6.11
C ILE A 2 11.53 0.44 -7.54
N LEU A 3 10.86 -0.48 -8.19
CA LEU A 3 10.94 -0.56 -9.63
C LEU A 3 10.02 0.52 -10.16
N TYR A 4 10.47 1.25 -11.13
CA TYR A 4 9.65 2.19 -11.89
C TYR A 4 8.32 1.51 -12.21
N CYS A 5 7.21 2.08 -11.78
CA CYS A 5 5.88 1.52 -12.08
C CYS A 5 5.65 1.37 -13.58
N THR A 6 6.39 2.13 -14.37
CA THR A 6 6.36 2.15 -15.85
C THR A 6 7.55 1.44 -16.50
N GLY A 7 8.50 0.92 -15.71
CA GLY A 7 9.77 0.38 -16.22
C GLY A 7 10.77 1.46 -16.64
N PRO A 8 12.04 1.10 -16.88
CA PRO A 8 13.04 2.00 -17.44
C PRO A 8 12.68 2.38 -18.89
N LEU A 9 13.04 3.58 -19.31
CA LEU A 9 12.77 4.09 -20.66
C LEU A 9 13.27 3.15 -21.77
N ASP A 10 14.48 2.65 -21.60
CA ASP A 10 15.13 1.71 -22.54
C ASP A 10 14.31 0.41 -22.71
N GLN A 11 13.55 -0.02 -21.69
CA GLN A 11 12.69 -1.20 -21.78
C GLN A 11 11.41 -0.90 -22.58
N ILE A 12 10.89 0.33 -22.47
CA ILE A 12 9.70 0.76 -23.21
C ILE A 12 10.00 0.75 -24.72
N ASP A 13 11.17 1.29 -25.09
CA ASP A 13 11.60 1.34 -26.49
C ASP A 13 11.86 -0.06 -27.10
N ASN A 14 12.19 -1.04 -26.27
CA ASN A 14 12.47 -2.42 -26.69
C ASN A 14 11.23 -3.34 -26.68
N LEU A 15 10.07 -2.87 -26.20
CA LEU A 15 8.84 -3.67 -26.19
C LEU A 15 8.22 -3.72 -27.59
N HIS A 16 8.02 -4.95 -28.09
CA HIS A 16 7.37 -5.22 -29.37
C HIS A 16 5.99 -5.85 -29.18
N ALA A 17 5.16 -5.79 -30.21
CA ALA A 17 3.82 -6.39 -30.19
C ALA A 17 3.86 -7.91 -29.87
N THR A 18 4.92 -8.59 -30.29
CA THR A 18 5.16 -10.01 -30.00
C THR A 18 5.36 -10.31 -28.52
N ASP A 19 6.00 -9.39 -27.77
CA ASP A 19 6.20 -9.55 -26.33
C ASP A 19 4.87 -9.43 -25.59
N LEU A 20 4.04 -8.45 -25.99
CA LEU A 20 2.69 -8.29 -25.47
C LEU A 20 1.80 -9.49 -25.78
N GLN A 21 1.86 -10.03 -27.02
CA GLN A 21 1.12 -11.22 -27.39
C GLN A 21 1.53 -12.43 -26.57
N THR A 22 2.84 -12.65 -26.41
CA THR A 22 3.38 -13.75 -25.60
C THR A 22 2.96 -13.62 -24.13
N PHE A 23 2.99 -12.40 -23.59
CA PHE A 23 2.52 -12.13 -22.24
C PHE A 23 1.02 -12.43 -22.08
N MET A 24 0.20 -11.96 -23.01
CA MET A 24 -1.25 -12.20 -23.03
C MET A 24 -1.58 -13.68 -23.14
N GLU A 25 -0.89 -14.41 -24.00
CA GLU A 25 -1.08 -15.86 -24.13
C GLU A 25 -0.74 -16.59 -22.83
N LYS A 26 0.43 -16.30 -22.28
CA LYS A 26 0.92 -16.98 -21.08
C LYS A 26 0.11 -16.68 -19.82
N HIS A 27 -0.28 -15.41 -19.63
CA HIS A 27 -0.83 -14.95 -18.35
C HIS A 27 -2.34 -14.70 -18.35
N VAL A 28 -2.96 -14.53 -19.50
CA VAL A 28 -4.39 -14.23 -19.61
C VAL A 28 -5.14 -15.36 -20.31
N ARG A 29 -4.76 -15.70 -21.53
CA ARG A 29 -5.49 -16.71 -22.34
C ARG A 29 -5.40 -18.11 -21.75
N ASN A 30 -4.23 -18.48 -21.23
CA ASN A 30 -3.98 -19.79 -20.65
C ASN A 30 -4.28 -19.84 -19.14
N ASN A 31 -4.74 -18.72 -18.55
CA ASN A 31 -5.13 -18.66 -17.14
C ASN A 31 -6.42 -17.84 -16.93
N PRO A 32 -7.56 -18.31 -17.43
CA PRO A 32 -8.84 -17.60 -17.31
C PRO A 32 -9.32 -17.41 -15.87
N LYS A 33 -8.81 -18.17 -14.90
CA LYS A 33 -9.11 -17.96 -13.46
C LYS A 33 -8.62 -16.63 -12.90
N ALA A 34 -7.66 -16.00 -13.56
CA ALA A 34 -7.17 -14.66 -13.21
C ALA A 34 -8.05 -13.54 -13.80
N LEU A 35 -9.12 -13.86 -14.54
CA LEU A 35 -9.98 -12.88 -15.16
C LEU A 35 -11.30 -12.76 -14.38
N VAL A 36 -11.57 -11.57 -13.88
CA VAL A 36 -12.86 -11.20 -13.29
C VAL A 36 -13.50 -10.12 -14.16
N VAL A 37 -14.76 -10.29 -14.48
CA VAL A 37 -15.56 -9.27 -15.17
C VAL A 37 -16.50 -8.64 -14.17
N SER A 38 -16.40 -7.33 -13.98
CA SER A 38 -17.27 -6.56 -13.09
C SER A 38 -17.91 -5.41 -13.85
N GLY A 39 -19.07 -4.98 -13.42
CA GLY A 39 -19.81 -3.88 -14.05
C GLY A 39 -20.71 -3.16 -13.05
N ALA A 40 -20.81 -1.84 -13.20
CA ALA A 40 -21.71 -1.01 -12.43
C ALA A 40 -22.67 -0.27 -13.36
N GLY A 41 -23.99 -0.44 -13.14
CA GLY A 41 -25.03 0.17 -13.95
C GLY A 41 -25.47 -0.67 -15.16
N ILE A 42 -25.14 -1.96 -15.15
CA ILE A 42 -25.57 -2.99 -16.11
C ILE A 42 -26.26 -4.13 -15.37
N GLY A 43 -27.24 -4.78 -16.00
CA GLY A 43 -27.88 -5.99 -15.46
C GLY A 43 -26.92 -7.17 -15.42
N HIS A 44 -27.05 -8.02 -14.38
CA HIS A 44 -26.17 -9.17 -14.22
C HIS A 44 -26.23 -10.12 -15.41
N ASP A 45 -27.43 -10.49 -15.86
CA ASP A 45 -27.62 -11.43 -16.96
C ASP A 45 -27.06 -10.87 -18.28
N GLU A 46 -27.23 -9.57 -18.52
CA GLU A 46 -26.67 -8.88 -19.68
C GLU A 46 -25.12 -8.91 -19.63
N LEU A 47 -24.53 -8.66 -18.46
CA LEU A 47 -23.08 -8.75 -18.29
C LEU A 47 -22.56 -10.17 -18.53
N VAL A 48 -23.25 -11.20 -18.03
CA VAL A 48 -22.92 -12.61 -18.24
C VAL A 48 -23.01 -12.97 -19.73
N ASP A 49 -24.06 -12.55 -20.42
CA ASP A 49 -24.22 -12.80 -21.86
C ASP A 49 -23.12 -12.13 -22.69
N MET A 50 -22.76 -10.89 -22.34
CA MET A 50 -21.66 -10.18 -23.00
C MET A 50 -20.32 -10.87 -22.73
N ALA A 51 -20.03 -11.23 -21.49
CA ALA A 51 -18.81 -11.93 -21.12
C ALA A 51 -18.71 -13.29 -21.82
N THR A 52 -19.79 -14.07 -21.85
CA THR A 52 -19.84 -15.38 -22.51
C THR A 52 -19.57 -15.27 -24.00
N ARG A 53 -20.20 -14.31 -24.68
CA ARG A 53 -20.00 -14.10 -26.12
C ARG A 53 -18.58 -13.69 -26.48
N ASN A 54 -17.93 -12.85 -25.66
CA ASN A 54 -16.64 -12.28 -26.00
C ASN A 54 -15.45 -13.03 -25.41
N LEU A 55 -15.62 -13.70 -24.26
CA LEU A 55 -14.56 -14.34 -23.49
C LEU A 55 -14.76 -15.85 -23.30
N GLY A 56 -15.94 -16.38 -23.65
CA GLY A 56 -16.27 -17.81 -23.46
C GLY A 56 -15.38 -18.78 -24.27
N HIS A 57 -14.63 -18.28 -25.25
CA HIS A 57 -13.64 -19.05 -25.99
C HIS A 57 -12.31 -19.23 -25.25
N LEU A 58 -12.09 -18.52 -24.14
CA LEU A 58 -10.89 -18.70 -23.33
C LEU A 58 -10.93 -20.08 -22.69
N GLN A 59 -9.98 -20.94 -23.06
CA GLN A 59 -9.91 -22.29 -22.55
C GLN A 59 -9.44 -22.29 -21.09
N GLN A 60 -10.12 -23.10 -20.29
CA GLN A 60 -9.66 -23.44 -18.96
C GLN A 60 -8.65 -24.58 -19.10
N GLU A 61 -7.35 -24.29 -19.06
CA GLU A 61 -6.37 -25.36 -18.90
C GLU A 61 -6.60 -26.06 -17.57
N GLU A 62 -6.52 -27.39 -17.60
CA GLU A 62 -6.73 -28.22 -16.41
C GLU A 62 -5.85 -27.77 -15.23
N GLN A 63 -6.38 -27.77 -14.05
CA GLN A 63 -5.91 -27.20 -12.78
C GLN A 63 -4.48 -27.53 -12.33
N ASN A 64 -3.73 -28.36 -13.09
CA ASN A 64 -2.53 -29.01 -12.58
C ASN A 64 -1.22 -28.25 -12.72
N THR A 65 -1.17 -27.11 -13.43
CA THR A 65 0.12 -26.48 -13.75
C THR A 65 0.43 -25.20 -12.97
N LEU A 66 -0.55 -24.50 -12.40
CA LEU A 66 -0.30 -23.23 -11.73
C LEU A 66 -0.25 -23.30 -10.20
N GLU A 67 -0.99 -24.22 -9.57
CA GLU A 67 -0.91 -24.39 -8.11
C GLU A 67 0.44 -24.97 -7.67
N ASN A 68 1.12 -25.73 -8.52
CA ASN A 68 2.41 -26.35 -8.22
C ASN A 68 3.63 -25.48 -8.56
N GLY A 69 3.47 -24.29 -9.16
CA GLY A 69 4.57 -23.46 -9.63
C GLY A 69 4.76 -22.10 -8.94
N ILE A 70 3.73 -21.57 -8.31
CA ILE A 70 3.83 -20.26 -7.63
C ILE A 70 4.28 -20.51 -6.19
N LYS A 71 5.55 -20.30 -5.92
CA LYS A 71 6.06 -20.29 -4.55
C LYS A 71 5.60 -19.00 -3.87
N SER A 72 5.09 -19.14 -2.64
CA SER A 72 4.80 -17.98 -1.78
C SER A 72 6.01 -17.07 -1.66
N SER A 73 5.79 -15.77 -1.79
CA SER A 73 6.83 -14.78 -1.60
C SER A 73 7.27 -14.76 -0.14
N ILE A 74 8.58 -14.86 0.08
CA ILE A 74 9.16 -14.75 1.43
C ILE A 74 9.76 -13.35 1.57
N TYR A 75 9.26 -12.61 2.54
CA TYR A 75 9.81 -11.30 2.87
C TYR A 75 11.20 -11.43 3.52
N GLN A 76 12.13 -10.59 3.10
CA GLN A 76 13.51 -10.61 3.61
C GLN A 76 13.96 -9.26 4.21
N GLY A 77 13.24 -8.18 3.94
CA GLY A 77 13.73 -6.83 4.20
C GLY A 77 14.87 -6.45 3.23
N GLY A 78 15.61 -5.43 3.59
CA GLY A 78 16.75 -4.96 2.81
C GLY A 78 16.71 -3.47 2.49
N ASP A 79 17.71 -2.97 1.78
CA ASP A 79 17.76 -1.58 1.36
C ASP A 79 17.95 -1.41 -0.14
N TYR A 80 17.42 -0.30 -0.62
CA TYR A 80 17.60 0.17 -1.98
C TYR A 80 17.80 1.68 -1.99
N LYS A 81 18.98 2.14 -2.39
CA LYS A 81 19.32 3.55 -2.45
C LYS A 81 19.73 3.92 -3.87
N VAL A 82 19.09 4.93 -4.42
CA VAL A 82 19.39 5.44 -5.76
C VAL A 82 19.67 6.92 -5.69
N GLN A 83 20.87 7.31 -6.11
CA GLN A 83 21.16 8.70 -6.38
C GLN A 83 20.65 9.05 -7.78
N HIS A 84 19.68 9.94 -7.82
CA HIS A 84 19.06 10.39 -9.05
C HIS A 84 18.65 11.85 -8.89
N THR A 85 19.02 12.68 -9.84
CA THR A 85 18.62 14.08 -9.81
C THR A 85 17.10 14.17 -9.89
N THR A 86 16.52 14.67 -8.81
CA THR A 86 15.08 14.90 -8.72
C THR A 86 14.76 16.33 -9.13
N GLU A 87 13.61 16.53 -9.78
CA GLU A 87 13.19 17.89 -10.18
C GLU A 87 12.93 18.81 -8.98
N ASP A 88 12.61 18.20 -7.83
CA ASP A 88 12.28 18.91 -6.59
C ASP A 88 13.49 19.17 -5.69
N GLY A 89 14.66 18.55 -5.96
CA GLY A 89 15.88 18.71 -5.17
C GLY A 89 15.82 18.07 -3.78
N PHE A 90 14.85 17.18 -3.51
CA PHE A 90 14.70 16.49 -2.22
C PHE A 90 15.27 15.08 -2.26
N THR A 91 15.52 14.55 -1.05
CA THR A 91 15.77 13.13 -0.83
C THR A 91 14.54 12.54 -0.15
N HIS A 92 13.98 11.50 -0.77
CA HIS A 92 12.84 10.73 -0.29
C HIS A 92 13.35 9.49 0.43
N VAL A 93 12.84 9.24 1.63
CA VAL A 93 13.20 8.09 2.45
C VAL A 93 11.93 7.35 2.84
N ALA A 94 11.91 6.05 2.67
CA ALA A 94 10.83 5.18 3.11
C ALA A 94 11.37 4.07 4.01
N ILE A 95 10.72 3.84 5.14
CA ILE A 95 11.00 2.69 6.02
C ILE A 95 9.68 1.98 6.25
N GLY A 96 9.64 0.69 5.94
CA GLY A 96 8.46 -0.13 6.09
C GLY A 96 8.77 -1.54 6.55
N PHE A 97 7.72 -2.25 6.97
CA PHE A 97 7.76 -3.59 7.50
C PHE A 97 6.69 -4.47 6.86
N GLU A 98 6.96 -5.75 6.82
CA GLU A 98 5.99 -6.73 6.36
C GLU A 98 4.81 -6.84 7.32
N ILE A 99 3.63 -6.90 6.73
CA ILE A 99 2.36 -7.29 7.36
C ILE A 99 1.70 -8.39 6.53
N GLY A 100 0.59 -8.92 7.01
CA GLY A 100 -0.19 -9.88 6.22
C GLY A 100 -0.75 -9.29 4.93
N GLY A 101 -1.06 -10.15 3.98
CA GLY A 101 -1.67 -9.77 2.70
C GLY A 101 -3.20 -9.60 2.75
N TRP A 102 -3.84 -9.65 1.58
CA TRP A 102 -5.29 -9.43 1.41
C TRP A 102 -6.17 -10.35 2.26
N LEU A 103 -5.76 -11.61 2.45
CA LEU A 103 -6.53 -12.59 3.21
C LEU A 103 -6.21 -12.59 4.72
N SER A 104 -5.31 -11.73 5.16
CA SER A 104 -4.90 -11.65 6.56
C SER A 104 -5.90 -10.91 7.42
N THR A 105 -6.02 -11.31 8.67
CA THR A 105 -6.74 -10.57 9.72
C THR A 105 -6.10 -9.20 10.01
N ASP A 106 -4.88 -8.96 9.56
CA ASP A 106 -4.16 -7.70 9.72
C ASP A 106 -4.65 -6.60 8.76
N LEU A 107 -5.38 -6.95 7.70
CA LEU A 107 -5.80 -6.02 6.66
C LEU A 107 -6.55 -4.80 7.22
N VAL A 108 -7.63 -5.02 7.95
CA VAL A 108 -8.45 -3.93 8.47
C VAL A 108 -7.74 -3.12 9.55
N PRO A 109 -7.07 -3.73 10.55
CA PRO A 109 -6.19 -3.01 11.46
C PRO A 109 -5.12 -2.16 10.78
N ALA A 110 -4.48 -2.66 9.70
CA ALA A 110 -3.49 -1.91 8.95
C ALA A 110 -4.10 -0.69 8.22
N CYS A 111 -5.30 -0.82 7.66
CA CYS A 111 -6.02 0.31 7.06
C CYS A 111 -6.36 1.40 8.12
N VAL A 112 -6.78 0.99 9.32
CA VAL A 112 -7.01 1.93 10.44
C VAL A 112 -5.70 2.59 10.85
N LEU A 113 -4.60 1.82 10.94
CA LEU A 113 -3.28 2.34 11.26
C LEU A 113 -2.77 3.34 10.21
N GLN A 114 -2.96 3.05 8.92
CA GLN A 114 -2.62 3.98 7.84
C GLN A 114 -3.42 5.28 7.97
N SER A 115 -4.72 5.19 8.22
CA SER A 115 -5.58 6.36 8.44
C SER A 115 -5.16 7.18 9.67
N LEU A 116 -4.74 6.51 10.75
CA LEU A 116 -4.23 7.14 11.97
C LEU A 116 -2.93 7.90 11.73
N LEU A 117 -1.98 7.26 11.05
CA LEU A 117 -0.71 7.86 10.66
C LEU A 117 -0.97 9.02 9.70
N GLY A 118 -1.71 8.76 8.62
CA GLY A 118 -2.06 9.74 7.59
C GLY A 118 -0.83 10.43 7.02
N GLY A 119 -0.84 11.74 7.00
CA GLY A 119 0.26 12.56 6.51
C GLY A 119 -0.08 13.32 5.23
N GLY A 120 0.94 13.82 4.56
CA GLY A 120 0.83 14.59 3.33
C GLY A 120 2.05 15.49 3.10
N SER A 121 1.88 16.49 2.24
CA SER A 121 2.88 17.53 1.98
C SER A 121 2.73 18.70 2.94
N SER A 122 3.83 19.38 3.24
CA SER A 122 3.88 20.63 4.02
C SER A 122 3.05 21.75 3.39
N PHE A 123 2.89 21.74 2.07
CA PHE A 123 2.08 22.70 1.30
C PHE A 123 0.65 22.22 1.03
N SER A 124 0.23 21.12 1.64
CA SER A 124 -1.13 20.65 1.45
C SER A 124 -2.11 21.70 1.94
N ALA A 125 -2.79 22.36 1.01
CA ALA A 125 -3.97 23.18 1.28
C ALA A 125 -5.12 22.25 1.70
N GLY A 126 -4.97 21.59 2.86
CA GLY A 126 -5.95 20.68 3.41
C GLY A 126 -7.24 21.45 3.70
N GLY A 127 -8.29 21.11 2.99
CA GLY A 127 -9.63 21.52 3.39
C GLY A 127 -10.08 20.76 4.63
N PRO A 128 -11.20 21.18 5.26
CA PRO A 128 -11.78 20.44 6.38
C PRO A 128 -11.95 18.97 6.03
N GLY A 129 -11.44 18.06 6.87
CA GLY A 129 -11.53 16.60 6.68
C GLY A 129 -10.40 15.95 5.91
N LYS A 130 -9.41 16.68 5.37
CA LYS A 130 -8.28 16.10 4.62
C LYS A 130 -7.08 15.67 5.48
N GLY A 131 -7.31 15.10 6.64
CA GLY A 131 -6.25 14.41 7.39
C GLY A 131 -5.26 15.31 8.15
N MET A 132 -5.46 16.63 8.21
CA MET A 132 -4.58 17.57 8.93
C MET A 132 -4.45 17.29 10.44
N TYR A 133 -5.28 16.42 10.98
CA TYR A 133 -5.28 15.96 12.37
C TYR A 133 -4.66 14.58 12.54
N SER A 134 -4.14 13.98 11.48
CA SER A 134 -3.42 12.71 11.55
C SER A 134 -2.11 12.85 12.34
N ARG A 135 -1.57 11.72 12.78
CA ARG A 135 -0.37 11.72 13.62
C ARG A 135 0.83 12.36 12.93
N LEU A 136 1.12 11.96 11.69
CA LEU A 136 2.27 12.50 10.95
C LEU A 136 2.11 13.99 10.68
N TYR A 137 0.89 14.44 10.40
CA TYR A 137 0.65 15.86 10.21
C TYR A 137 0.93 16.66 11.48
N ARG A 138 0.39 16.23 12.63
CA ARG A 138 0.52 16.93 13.91
C ARG A 138 1.91 16.81 14.54
N GLN A 139 2.55 15.65 14.42
CA GLN A 139 3.79 15.35 15.14
C GLN A 139 5.05 15.51 14.29
N VAL A 140 4.94 15.42 12.97
CA VAL A 140 6.08 15.55 12.06
C VAL A 140 5.99 16.85 11.26
N LEU A 141 5.01 17.02 10.42
CA LEU A 141 4.90 18.19 9.52
C LEU A 141 4.77 19.51 10.27
N ASN A 142 3.85 19.62 11.23
CA ASN A 142 3.63 20.85 11.99
C ASN A 142 4.79 21.22 12.93
N ARG A 143 5.65 20.25 13.28
CA ARG A 143 6.76 20.48 14.23
C ARG A 143 8.10 20.70 13.55
N ASN A 144 8.23 20.30 12.29
CA ASN A 144 9.50 20.30 11.57
C ASN A 144 9.33 20.97 10.21
N GLN A 145 9.55 22.27 10.16
CA GLN A 145 9.42 23.09 8.94
C GLN A 145 10.36 22.68 7.79
N TRP A 146 11.36 21.85 8.07
CA TRP A 146 12.30 21.32 7.08
C TRP A 146 11.83 20.01 6.43
N VAL A 147 10.74 19.45 6.89
CA VAL A 147 10.11 18.27 6.29
C VAL A 147 9.19 18.72 5.18
N GLU A 148 9.44 18.27 3.96
CA GLU A 148 8.62 18.59 2.81
C GLU A 148 7.34 17.74 2.79
N SER A 149 7.46 16.45 3.00
CA SER A 149 6.34 15.54 3.11
C SER A 149 6.60 14.42 4.10
N ALA A 150 5.53 13.90 4.69
CA ALA A 150 5.56 12.69 5.52
C ALA A 150 4.20 12.02 5.44
N GLU A 151 4.15 10.78 4.98
CA GLU A 151 2.90 10.04 4.81
C GLU A 151 3.05 8.55 5.08
N ALA A 152 1.97 7.93 5.49
CA ALA A 152 1.91 6.48 5.65
C ALA A 152 1.71 5.82 4.28
N CYS A 153 2.57 4.89 3.95
CA CYS A 153 2.45 4.06 2.76
C CYS A 153 2.05 2.64 3.10
N MET A 154 1.22 2.03 2.27
CA MET A 154 0.77 0.67 2.44
C MET A 154 0.53 0.02 1.08
N VAL A 155 1.01 -1.21 0.94
CA VAL A 155 0.79 -2.03 -0.26
C VAL A 155 0.40 -3.44 0.18
N PHE A 156 -0.61 -3.99 -0.45
CA PHE A 156 -1.04 -5.37 -0.23
C PHE A 156 -0.89 -6.22 -1.49
N HIS A 157 -0.36 -7.39 -1.31
CA HIS A 157 -0.43 -8.51 -2.24
C HIS A 157 -1.25 -9.65 -1.60
N ASN A 158 -1.45 -10.74 -2.31
CA ASN A 158 -2.30 -11.82 -1.79
C ASN A 158 -1.83 -12.35 -0.43
N GLU A 159 -0.54 -12.61 -0.28
CA GLU A 159 0.04 -13.27 0.90
C GLU A 159 0.77 -12.30 1.83
N VAL A 160 1.35 -11.25 1.27
CA VAL A 160 2.24 -10.32 1.96
C VAL A 160 1.79 -8.89 1.70
N GLY A 161 1.81 -8.08 2.74
CA GLY A 161 1.66 -6.64 2.66
C GLY A 161 2.90 -5.92 3.19
N LEU A 162 2.99 -4.66 2.92
CA LEU A 162 3.99 -3.75 3.45
C LEU A 162 3.29 -2.52 4.02
N ILE A 163 3.64 -2.14 5.24
CA ILE A 163 3.24 -0.86 5.83
C ILE A 163 4.48 -0.08 6.25
N GLY A 164 4.47 1.22 6.04
CA GLY A 164 5.60 2.05 6.38
C GLY A 164 5.27 3.54 6.35
N ILE A 165 6.30 4.34 6.50
CA ILE A 165 6.23 5.79 6.40
C ILE A 165 7.25 6.23 5.37
N THR A 166 6.81 7.08 4.45
CA THR A 166 7.65 7.82 3.53
C THR A 166 7.81 9.25 4.00
N GLY A 167 8.95 9.85 3.75
CA GLY A 167 9.17 11.25 4.04
C GLY A 167 10.21 11.87 3.14
N SER A 168 10.05 13.16 2.87
CA SER A 168 10.92 13.93 1.99
C SER A 168 11.54 15.11 2.71
N SER A 169 12.81 15.35 2.45
CA SER A 169 13.54 16.48 3.02
C SER A 169 14.72 16.86 2.13
N ILE A 170 15.32 18.02 2.38
CA ILE A 170 16.61 18.36 1.74
C ILE A 170 17.64 17.26 2.08
N PRO A 171 18.58 16.94 1.18
CA PRO A 171 19.51 15.82 1.32
C PRO A 171 20.23 15.78 2.68
N LYS A 172 20.74 16.90 3.14
CA LYS A 172 21.45 17.02 4.44
C LYS A 172 20.61 16.65 5.67
N LYS A 173 19.29 16.60 5.52
CA LYS A 173 18.34 16.27 6.61
C LYS A 173 17.78 14.85 6.52
N SER A 174 18.15 14.07 5.50
CA SER A 174 17.61 12.73 5.28
C SER A 174 17.91 11.77 6.44
N ALA A 175 19.04 11.90 7.13
CA ALA A 175 19.31 11.14 8.36
C ALA A 175 18.30 11.47 9.48
N LEU A 176 17.99 12.74 9.67
CA LEU A 176 16.98 13.17 10.64
C LEU A 176 15.58 12.73 10.22
N MET A 177 15.28 12.71 8.91
CA MET A 177 14.02 12.19 8.41
C MET A 177 13.85 10.71 8.75
N ALA A 178 14.88 9.89 8.52
CA ALA A 178 14.88 8.48 8.91
C ALA A 178 14.68 8.29 10.42
N GLN A 179 15.28 9.15 11.25
CA GLN A 179 15.07 9.13 12.70
C GLN A 179 13.63 9.50 13.09
N LEU A 180 13.03 10.49 12.46
CA LEU A 180 11.63 10.85 12.69
C LEU A 180 10.69 9.69 12.34
N ILE A 181 10.92 9.02 11.21
CA ILE A 181 10.16 7.83 10.82
C ILE A 181 10.29 6.73 11.88
N ARG A 182 11.52 6.43 12.32
CA ARG A 182 11.78 5.49 13.41
C ARG A 182 10.98 5.85 14.67
N ASP A 183 11.06 7.10 15.10
CA ASP A 183 10.42 7.55 16.35
C ASP A 183 8.90 7.40 16.29
N GLN A 184 8.30 7.65 15.14
CA GLN A 184 6.86 7.43 14.95
C GLN A 184 6.50 5.94 15.03
N LEU A 185 7.26 5.06 14.38
CA LEU A 185 7.03 3.61 14.39
C LEU A 185 7.25 3.02 15.80
N LEU A 186 8.34 3.39 16.49
CA LEU A 186 8.61 2.93 17.85
C LEU A 186 7.59 3.47 18.86
N SER A 187 7.11 4.69 18.68
CA SER A 187 6.07 5.24 19.57
C SER A 187 4.78 4.43 19.49
N LEU A 188 4.41 3.95 18.29
CA LEU A 188 3.25 3.08 18.08
C LEU A 188 3.41 1.68 18.68
N ALA A 189 4.63 1.16 18.72
CA ALA A 189 4.93 -0.15 19.31
C ALA A 189 5.00 -0.11 20.85
N ASN A 190 5.39 1.04 21.42
CA ASN A 190 5.64 1.17 22.84
C ASN A 190 4.46 1.76 23.63
N GLN A 191 3.59 2.52 22.95
CA GLN A 191 2.49 3.22 23.60
C GLN A 191 1.19 3.00 22.83
N GLN A 192 0.12 2.73 23.57
CA GLN A 192 -1.20 2.73 22.96
C GLN A 192 -1.55 4.14 22.48
N VAL A 193 -2.23 4.19 21.35
CA VAL A 193 -2.79 5.43 20.81
C VAL A 193 -3.89 5.98 21.71
N THR A 194 -4.10 7.28 21.72
CA THR A 194 -5.19 7.91 22.49
C THR A 194 -6.56 7.53 21.91
N ASP A 195 -7.60 7.55 22.75
CA ASP A 195 -8.97 7.28 22.30
C ASP A 195 -9.40 8.24 21.20
N GLU A 196 -9.07 9.52 21.36
CA GLU A 196 -9.39 10.55 20.37
C GLU A 196 -8.73 10.30 19.01
N GLU A 197 -7.46 9.93 19.00
CA GLU A 197 -6.69 9.61 17.79
C GLU A 197 -7.25 8.37 17.08
N PHE A 198 -7.54 7.35 17.86
CA PHE A 198 -8.07 6.08 17.37
C PHE A 198 -9.50 6.22 16.79
N ASP A 199 -10.41 6.87 17.53
CA ASP A 199 -11.78 7.09 17.08
C ASP A 199 -11.83 7.95 15.81
N ARG A 200 -10.96 8.97 15.74
CA ARG A 200 -10.81 9.77 14.54
C ARG A 200 -10.37 8.94 13.35
N ALA A 201 -9.38 8.09 13.51
CA ALA A 201 -8.85 7.25 12.44
C ALA A 201 -9.92 6.29 11.90
N ARG A 202 -10.68 5.62 12.76
CA ARG A 202 -11.79 4.74 12.35
C ARG A 202 -12.86 5.49 11.56
N LYS A 203 -13.32 6.63 12.09
CA LYS A 203 -14.34 7.47 11.42
C LYS A 203 -13.85 7.99 10.07
N MET A 204 -12.57 8.41 9.99
CA MET A 204 -11.97 8.84 8.72
C MET A 204 -11.93 7.72 7.71
N LEU A 205 -11.50 6.51 8.11
CA LEU A 205 -11.46 5.36 7.22
C LEU A 205 -12.86 4.97 6.74
N THR A 206 -13.84 4.86 7.64
CA THR A 206 -15.23 4.56 7.28
C THR A 206 -15.79 5.57 6.28
N ASN A 207 -15.61 6.87 6.56
CA ASN A 207 -16.07 7.91 5.65
C ASN A 207 -15.38 7.85 4.29
N SER A 208 -14.05 7.62 4.27
CA SER A 208 -13.29 7.49 3.03
C SER A 208 -13.79 6.33 2.17
N VAL A 209 -14.02 5.17 2.78
CA VAL A 209 -14.54 3.99 2.08
C VAL A 209 -15.93 4.28 1.50
N LEU A 210 -16.84 4.85 2.28
CA LEU A 210 -18.20 5.16 1.82
C LEU A 210 -18.19 6.17 0.67
N MET A 211 -17.42 7.25 0.80
CA MET A 211 -17.32 8.28 -0.24
C MET A 211 -16.70 7.76 -1.53
N GLN A 212 -15.67 6.91 -1.42
CA GLN A 212 -15.04 6.31 -2.60
C GLN A 212 -15.99 5.40 -3.37
N LEU A 213 -16.86 4.66 -2.68
CA LEU A 213 -17.85 3.77 -3.30
C LEU A 213 -18.99 4.51 -4.02
N GLU A 214 -19.14 5.83 -3.84
CA GLU A 214 -20.07 6.65 -4.62
C GLU A 214 -19.60 6.80 -6.09
N SER A 215 -18.30 6.71 -6.34
CA SER A 215 -17.75 6.71 -7.70
C SER A 215 -17.98 5.34 -8.36
N ARG A 216 -18.65 5.33 -9.52
CA ARG A 216 -18.88 4.09 -10.29
C ARG A 216 -17.57 3.42 -10.71
N LEU A 217 -16.55 4.21 -11.02
CA LEU A 217 -15.23 3.70 -11.39
C LEU A 217 -14.58 2.94 -10.23
N VAL A 218 -14.59 3.54 -9.03
CA VAL A 218 -14.04 2.90 -7.82
C VAL A 218 -14.87 1.69 -7.41
N LEU A 219 -16.20 1.80 -7.53
CA LEU A 219 -17.11 0.70 -7.20
C LEU A 219 -16.88 -0.54 -8.07
N PHE A 220 -16.72 -0.36 -9.41
CA PHE A 220 -16.48 -1.51 -10.27
C PHE A 220 -15.10 -2.15 -10.03
N GLU A 221 -14.09 -1.32 -9.77
CA GLU A 221 -12.75 -1.80 -9.42
C GLU A 221 -12.73 -2.56 -8.09
N ASP A 222 -13.43 -2.04 -7.06
CA ASP A 222 -13.62 -2.71 -5.78
C ASP A 222 -14.31 -4.08 -5.93
N MET A 223 -15.39 -4.14 -6.72
CA MET A 223 -16.05 -5.42 -7.01
C MET A 223 -15.12 -6.41 -7.68
N GLY A 224 -14.36 -5.98 -8.68
CA GLY A 224 -13.41 -6.84 -9.40
C GLY A 224 -12.29 -7.36 -8.50
N ARG A 225 -11.70 -6.48 -7.70
CA ARG A 225 -10.63 -6.86 -6.75
C ARG A 225 -11.10 -7.81 -5.67
N GLN A 226 -12.28 -7.57 -5.06
CA GLN A 226 -12.81 -8.44 -4.02
C GLN A 226 -13.23 -9.80 -4.59
N ALA A 227 -13.86 -9.83 -5.76
CA ALA A 227 -14.19 -11.09 -6.43
C ALA A 227 -12.94 -11.90 -6.75
N LEU A 228 -11.84 -11.26 -7.20
CA LEU A 228 -10.57 -11.92 -7.48
C LEU A 228 -9.89 -12.44 -6.20
N ALA A 229 -9.90 -11.66 -5.12
CA ALA A 229 -9.19 -12.00 -3.89
C ALA A 229 -9.98 -12.96 -2.97
N TYR A 230 -11.29 -12.77 -2.87
CA TYR A 230 -12.14 -13.48 -1.90
C TYR A 230 -13.14 -14.43 -2.56
N GLY A 231 -13.41 -14.29 -3.86
CA GLY A 231 -14.50 -15.00 -4.54
C GLY A 231 -15.90 -14.41 -4.28
N TYR A 232 -16.01 -13.36 -3.47
CA TYR A 232 -17.25 -12.66 -3.16
C TYR A 232 -16.99 -11.18 -2.88
N ARG A 233 -18.06 -10.40 -2.80
CA ARG A 233 -17.98 -8.98 -2.43
C ARG A 233 -18.61 -8.73 -1.06
N GLU A 234 -17.87 -8.06 -0.20
CA GLU A 234 -18.39 -7.50 1.05
C GLU A 234 -19.10 -6.16 0.76
N ASN A 235 -20.25 -5.96 1.38
CA ASN A 235 -20.95 -4.69 1.27
C ASN A 235 -20.35 -3.64 2.23
N SER A 236 -20.70 -2.36 2.02
CA SER A 236 -20.18 -1.26 2.81
C SER A 236 -20.52 -1.35 4.31
N HIS A 237 -21.65 -1.97 4.67
CA HIS A 237 -22.03 -2.18 6.08
C HIS A 237 -21.14 -3.22 6.76
N GLU A 238 -20.80 -4.30 6.07
CA GLU A 238 -19.89 -5.32 6.58
C GLU A 238 -18.48 -4.73 6.78
N MET A 239 -18.03 -3.94 5.81
CA MET A 239 -16.74 -3.25 5.89
C MET A 239 -16.70 -2.26 7.06
N SER A 240 -17.76 -1.45 7.24
CA SER A 240 -17.88 -0.55 8.39
C SER A 240 -17.88 -1.30 9.73
N ARG A 241 -18.60 -2.43 9.84
CA ARG A 241 -18.59 -3.26 11.06
C ARG A 241 -17.20 -3.82 11.38
N LYS A 242 -16.43 -4.23 10.36
CA LYS A 242 -15.05 -4.70 10.53
C LYS A 242 -14.15 -3.57 11.04
N ILE A 243 -14.29 -2.36 10.50
CA ILE A 243 -13.54 -1.18 10.96
C ILE A 243 -13.91 -0.84 12.42
N ASP A 244 -15.19 -0.89 12.77
CA ASP A 244 -15.67 -0.61 14.14
C ASP A 244 -15.23 -1.68 15.14
N ALA A 245 -15.02 -2.91 14.71
CA ALA A 245 -14.54 -4.00 15.54
C ALA A 245 -13.04 -3.93 15.88
N VAL A 246 -12.25 -3.15 15.12
CA VAL A 246 -10.82 -2.96 15.41
C VAL A 246 -10.63 -2.30 16.78
N THR A 247 -9.68 -2.81 17.54
CA THR A 247 -9.29 -2.29 18.85
C THR A 247 -7.92 -1.60 18.82
N LYS A 248 -7.61 -0.79 19.83
CA LYS A 248 -6.28 -0.20 19.99
C LYS A 248 -5.20 -1.27 20.21
N GLU A 249 -5.57 -2.39 20.82
CA GLU A 249 -4.66 -3.51 21.03
C GLU A 249 -4.31 -4.19 19.70
N ASP A 250 -5.25 -4.30 18.76
CA ASP A 250 -4.97 -4.86 17.43
C ASP A 250 -3.91 -4.03 16.71
N LEU A 251 -3.98 -2.69 16.79
CA LEU A 251 -2.97 -1.80 16.21
C LEU A 251 -1.61 -1.98 16.88
N LEU A 252 -1.58 -2.03 18.21
CA LEU A 252 -0.36 -2.22 18.97
C LEU A 252 0.33 -3.53 18.63
N GLN A 253 -0.43 -4.63 18.59
CA GLN A 253 0.08 -5.95 18.26
C GLN A 253 0.53 -6.05 16.79
N LEU A 254 -0.20 -5.42 15.87
CA LEU A 254 0.19 -5.34 14.46
C LEU A 254 1.57 -4.69 14.32
N VAL A 255 1.76 -3.51 14.92
CA VAL A 255 3.04 -2.79 14.84
C VAL A 255 4.15 -3.56 15.51
N ARG A 256 3.92 -4.14 16.70
CA ARG A 256 4.93 -4.96 17.40
C ARG A 256 5.39 -6.14 16.57
N ARG A 257 4.44 -6.88 15.96
CA ARG A 257 4.81 -8.00 15.08
C ARG A 257 5.57 -7.53 13.84
N ALA A 258 5.17 -6.40 13.27
CA ALA A 258 5.81 -5.85 12.09
C ALA A 258 7.27 -5.44 12.34
N ILE A 259 7.54 -4.67 13.39
CA ILE A 259 8.89 -4.18 13.69
C ILE A 259 9.87 -5.27 14.17
N CYS A 260 9.38 -6.45 14.59
CA CYS A 260 10.24 -7.60 14.86
C CYS A 260 10.85 -8.22 13.59
N LYS A 261 10.34 -7.86 12.40
CA LYS A 261 10.86 -8.30 11.12
C LYS A 261 11.93 -7.33 10.60
N PRO A 262 12.83 -7.78 9.71
CA PRO A 262 13.81 -6.87 9.13
C PRO A 262 13.11 -5.70 8.40
N PRO A 263 13.57 -4.44 8.55
CA PRO A 263 12.99 -3.32 7.83
C PRO A 263 13.26 -3.39 6.33
N SER A 264 12.38 -2.80 5.53
CA SER A 264 12.67 -2.40 4.15
C SER A 264 12.97 -0.91 4.12
N LEU A 265 14.14 -0.55 3.63
CA LEU A 265 14.57 0.83 3.43
C LEU A 265 14.60 1.15 1.95
N ALA A 266 13.99 2.24 1.56
CA ALA A 266 14.19 2.80 0.22
C ALA A 266 14.58 4.28 0.34
N ALA A 267 15.53 4.71 -0.48
CA ALA A 267 15.91 6.10 -0.57
C ALA A 267 16.23 6.50 -2.01
N VAL A 268 15.70 7.65 -2.42
CA VAL A 268 15.93 8.21 -3.76
C VAL A 268 16.09 9.71 -3.65
N GLY A 269 16.99 10.32 -4.40
CA GLY A 269 17.17 11.76 -4.40
C GLY A 269 18.53 12.20 -4.93
N ASP A 270 18.76 13.50 -4.96
CA ASP A 270 19.98 14.11 -5.48
C ASP A 270 21.24 13.67 -4.72
N ASP A 271 21.12 13.46 -3.41
CA ASP A 271 22.21 12.97 -2.57
C ASP A 271 21.64 12.06 -1.46
N VAL A 272 21.86 10.76 -1.59
CA VAL A 272 21.45 9.75 -0.62
C VAL A 272 22.55 9.37 0.37
N SER A 273 23.72 10.00 0.30
CA SER A 273 24.88 9.69 1.16
C SER A 273 24.61 9.97 2.65
N TYR A 274 23.71 10.90 2.94
CA TYR A 274 23.29 11.22 4.30
C TYR A 274 22.25 10.24 4.89
N VAL A 275 21.69 9.35 4.10
CA VAL A 275 20.76 8.32 4.59
C VAL A 275 21.56 7.27 5.37
N PRO A 276 21.19 6.95 6.62
CA PRO A 276 21.93 5.99 7.45
C PRO A 276 22.08 4.64 6.75
N ALA A 277 23.17 3.94 7.06
CA ALA A 277 23.41 2.58 6.58
C ALA A 277 22.28 1.64 7.07
N TYR A 278 21.94 0.65 6.26
CA TYR A 278 20.87 -0.30 6.55
C TYR A 278 21.02 -0.99 7.91
N GLU A 279 22.23 -1.45 8.23
CA GLU A 279 22.51 -2.11 9.51
C GLU A 279 22.25 -1.19 10.71
N GLY A 280 22.53 0.10 10.59
CA GLY A 280 22.21 1.08 11.62
C GLY A 280 20.68 1.22 11.81
N ILE A 281 19.93 1.27 10.70
CA ILE A 281 18.47 1.32 10.74
C ILE A 281 17.88 0.03 11.33
N ARG A 282 18.41 -1.12 10.94
CA ARG A 282 17.99 -2.42 11.49
C ARG A 282 18.18 -2.50 13.00
N GLN A 283 19.28 -1.97 13.52
CA GLN A 283 19.55 -1.94 14.97
C GLN A 283 18.57 -1.06 15.74
N TRP A 284 17.90 -0.10 15.12
CA TRP A 284 16.90 0.74 15.79
C TRP A 284 15.66 -0.02 16.24
N PHE A 285 15.39 -1.17 15.61
CA PHE A 285 14.19 -1.98 15.82
C PHE A 285 14.51 -3.37 16.41
N ALA A 286 15.78 -3.63 16.72
CA ALA A 286 16.26 -4.87 17.33
C ALA A 286 15.96 -4.96 18.84
#